data_65f51ca482bb51b7d345353aadc009fd
#
_entry.id   65f51ca482bb51b7d345353aadc009fd
#
_cell.length_a   1.000
_cell.length_b   1.000
_cell.length_c   1.000
_cell.angle_alpha   90.00
_cell.angle_beta   90.00
_cell.angle_gamma   90.00
#
_symmetry.space_group_name_H-M   'P 1'
#
loop_
_entity.id
_entity.type
_entity.pdbx_description
1 polymer ?
#
loop_
_entity_poly.entity_id
_entity_poly.type
_entity_poly.pdbx_seq_one_letter_code
_entity_poly.pdbx_strand_id
1 'polypeptide(L)'
;MAHFFSNYRLRRLGSTFYSTRKGRRAKGFTLLELLVAMIIGSLIVLALLTLVVQLTETNQKDAARTQVQQDMQAAMDYVAQDLRSAVFVYNGECLQGNGVPVSGQDFSKTCPGIINFIPADINAKPNKVAVLAFWRTKELPERIKALCGANARDLASEDPKTVTDNIMTKAKVPCLAGYSYSLVVYGLDSTNTKGIWNGKARLTRYELSQFGSNPTDQDEQTKGFVDPLEEPELTFQQWPLKDGGNAGVIDRQGGVRPTGQDFALVDFVDTTTKGDAAKEPKCDEFGVDDPSKDKSLSPTTVSNPGFRSFYACVRDGGIVTQITNPVTGKKVNPPSSNQDVLVVLKGNVTGQSGFAKANDNSERISPIQTRVLVRGIVGKKDS
;
A
#
# COMPACT_ATOMS: atom_id res chain seq x y z
N MET A 1 -4.34 60.49 -14.54
CA MET A 1 -5.41 61.46 -14.34
C MET A 1 -5.57 61.64 -12.85
N ALA A 2 -4.98 62.66 -12.38
CA ALA A 2 -5.51 63.95 -11.85
C ALA A 2 -5.95 63.80 -10.38
N HIS A 3 -5.06 64.23 -9.53
CA HIS A 3 -5.15 65.35 -8.56
C HIS A 3 -6.49 65.52 -7.82
N PHE A 4 -6.42 65.43 -6.48
CA PHE A 4 -7.05 66.43 -5.62
C PHE A 4 -6.25 66.56 -4.31
N PHE A 5 -5.49 67.66 -4.23
CA PHE A 5 -4.94 68.22 -2.97
C PHE A 5 -6.03 69.08 -2.34
N SER A 6 -6.33 68.86 -1.08
CA SER A 6 -7.08 69.85 -0.28
C SER A 6 -6.26 70.26 0.92
N ASN A 7 -5.84 71.51 0.89
CA ASN A 7 -5.16 72.22 1.96
C ASN A 7 -6.13 72.53 3.12
N TYR A 8 -5.89 72.04 4.32
CA TYR A 8 -6.49 72.62 5.50
C TYR A 8 -5.41 73.33 6.37
N ARG A 9 -5.59 74.67 6.41
CA ARG A 9 -4.82 75.56 7.27
C ARG A 9 -5.16 75.32 8.75
N LEU A 10 -4.17 74.93 9.54
CA LEU A 10 -4.24 74.89 11.00
C LEU A 10 -4.09 76.30 11.55
N ARG A 11 -5.19 76.80 12.13
CA ARG A 11 -5.16 77.99 13.01
C ARG A 11 -4.51 77.59 14.34
N ARG A 12 -3.38 78.19 14.63
CA ARG A 12 -2.76 78.20 15.99
C ARG A 12 -3.66 79.00 16.92
N LEU A 13 -4.24 78.35 17.91
CA LEU A 13 -4.74 78.93 19.11
C LEU A 13 -3.74 78.60 20.23
N GLY A 14 -2.94 79.56 20.57
CA GLY A 14 -2.07 79.48 21.74
C GLY A 14 -2.89 79.61 23.01
N SER A 15 -2.98 78.56 23.79
CA SER A 15 -3.39 78.62 25.17
C SER A 15 -2.21 78.16 26.05
N THR A 16 -1.55 79.07 26.65
CA THR A 16 -0.53 78.87 27.69
C THR A 16 -1.22 78.32 28.94
N PHE A 17 -1.27 76.96 29.04
CA PHE A 17 -1.58 76.32 30.31
C PHE A 17 -0.32 76.29 31.18
N TYR A 18 -0.27 77.13 32.14
CA TYR A 18 0.66 77.04 33.28
C TYR A 18 0.23 75.79 34.09
N SER A 19 0.84 74.68 33.84
CA SER A 19 0.70 73.46 34.65
C SER A 19 1.65 73.57 35.81
N THR A 20 1.13 73.91 36.95
CA THR A 20 1.84 73.77 38.22
C THR A 20 2.07 72.27 38.47
N ARG A 21 3.25 71.79 38.12
CA ARG A 21 3.70 70.48 38.52
C ARG A 21 3.82 70.40 40.01
N LYS A 22 2.75 69.94 40.67
CA LYS A 22 2.81 69.47 42.04
C LYS A 22 3.78 68.27 42.06
N GLY A 23 4.97 68.49 42.54
CA GLY A 23 5.98 67.42 42.70
C GLY A 23 5.41 66.32 43.59
N ARG A 24 4.97 65.24 42.91
CA ARG A 24 4.65 63.98 43.56
C ARG A 24 5.98 63.47 44.13
N ARG A 25 6.15 63.55 45.45
CA ARG A 25 7.24 62.88 46.18
C ARG A 25 7.14 61.42 45.81
N ALA A 26 8.10 60.91 45.05
CA ALA A 26 8.24 59.49 44.77
C ALA A 26 8.43 58.80 46.17
N LYS A 27 7.43 58.08 46.61
CA LYS A 27 7.56 57.14 47.72
C LYS A 27 8.47 56.03 47.26
N GLY A 28 9.63 55.86 47.90
CA GLY A 28 10.51 54.74 47.60
C GLY A 28 9.83 53.42 47.98
N PHE A 29 10.01 52.42 47.15
CA PHE A 29 9.52 51.08 47.50
C PHE A 29 10.22 50.53 48.74
N THR A 30 9.43 49.90 49.60
CA THR A 30 10.00 49.21 50.78
C THR A 30 10.63 47.92 50.34
N LEU A 31 11.67 47.43 50.96
CA LEU A 31 12.36 46.19 50.69
C LEU A 31 11.40 44.98 50.76
N LEU A 32 10.41 45.02 51.62
CA LEU A 32 9.35 44.05 51.79
C LEU A 32 8.42 44.02 50.58
N GLU A 33 8.05 45.17 50.03
CA GLU A 33 7.17 45.29 48.87
C GLU A 33 7.83 44.73 47.63
N LEU A 34 9.14 44.92 47.44
CA LEU A 34 9.93 44.37 46.35
C LEU A 34 10.06 42.84 46.48
N LEU A 35 10.25 42.32 47.71
CA LEU A 35 10.31 40.88 48.00
C LEU A 35 8.98 40.19 47.67
N VAL A 36 7.85 40.76 48.11
CA VAL A 36 6.52 40.23 47.81
C VAL A 36 6.23 40.25 46.30
N ALA A 37 6.60 41.34 45.60
CA ALA A 37 6.45 41.45 44.18
C ALA A 37 7.26 40.36 43.39
N MET A 38 8.49 40.08 43.87
CA MET A 38 9.31 39.00 43.26
C MET A 38 8.69 37.62 43.48
N ILE A 39 8.15 37.32 44.66
CA ILE A 39 7.48 36.05 44.93
C ILE A 39 6.25 35.88 44.03
N ILE A 40 5.37 36.87 43.96
CA ILE A 40 4.18 36.84 43.13
C ILE A 40 4.59 36.71 41.62
N GLY A 41 5.57 37.52 41.21
CA GLY A 41 6.08 37.47 39.84
C GLY A 41 6.63 36.09 39.45
N SER A 42 7.40 35.46 40.35
CA SER A 42 7.94 34.10 40.10
C SER A 42 6.84 33.04 40.00
N LEU A 43 5.80 33.11 40.82
CA LEU A 43 4.65 32.19 40.74
C LEU A 43 3.88 32.34 39.44
N ILE A 44 3.67 33.57 38.97
CA ILE A 44 3.01 33.83 37.68
C ILE A 44 3.86 33.28 36.52
N VAL A 45 5.17 33.53 36.55
CA VAL A 45 6.07 33.02 35.49
C VAL A 45 6.09 31.48 35.48
N LEU A 46 6.14 30.83 36.64
CA LEU A 46 6.06 29.36 36.72
C LEU A 46 4.74 28.82 36.16
N ALA A 47 3.61 29.46 36.49
CA ALA A 47 2.31 29.07 35.98
C ALA A 47 2.23 29.23 34.44
N LEU A 48 2.77 30.31 33.89
CA LEU A 48 2.83 30.54 32.48
C LEU A 48 3.76 29.53 31.74
N LEU A 49 4.91 29.19 32.33
CA LEU A 49 5.82 28.19 31.77
C LEU A 49 5.19 26.82 31.73
N THR A 50 4.50 26.40 32.79
CA THR A 50 3.79 25.10 32.78
C THR A 50 2.71 25.06 31.71
N LEU A 51 1.96 26.12 31.51
CA LEU A 51 0.95 26.24 30.48
C LEU A 51 1.56 26.16 29.07
N VAL A 52 2.67 26.86 28.84
CA VAL A 52 3.39 26.80 27.55
C VAL A 52 3.89 25.39 27.26
N VAL A 53 4.47 24.69 28.22
CA VAL A 53 4.94 23.31 28.09
C VAL A 53 3.77 22.39 27.72
N GLN A 54 2.66 22.47 28.44
CA GLN A 54 1.46 21.65 28.17
C GLN A 54 0.88 21.91 26.77
N LEU A 55 0.80 23.17 26.33
CA LEU A 55 0.35 23.52 25.00
C LEU A 55 1.29 22.98 23.91
N THR A 56 2.60 23.07 24.15
CA THR A 56 3.60 22.56 23.22
C THR A 56 3.51 21.04 23.06
N GLU A 57 3.37 20.32 24.19
CA GLU A 57 3.18 18.86 24.16
C GLU A 57 1.89 18.45 23.42
N THR A 58 0.79 19.15 23.69
CA THR A 58 -0.49 18.88 23.02
C THR A 58 -0.38 19.14 21.52
N ASN A 59 0.21 20.27 21.12
CA ASN A 59 0.44 20.59 19.72
C ASN A 59 1.33 19.56 19.00
N GLN A 60 2.39 19.08 19.68
CA GLN A 60 3.24 18.02 19.13
C GLN A 60 2.47 16.71 18.91
N LYS A 61 1.63 16.32 19.87
CA LYS A 61 0.79 15.12 19.76
C LYS A 61 -0.22 15.23 18.63
N ASP A 62 -0.87 16.37 18.49
CA ASP A 62 -1.85 16.60 17.43
C ASP A 62 -1.20 16.66 16.04
N ALA A 63 -0.03 17.30 15.96
CA ALA A 63 0.77 17.32 14.73
C ALA A 63 1.21 15.92 14.32
N ALA A 64 1.69 15.11 15.26
CA ALA A 64 2.11 13.74 15.01
C ALA A 64 0.94 12.85 14.51
N ARG A 65 -0.24 12.97 15.14
CA ARG A 65 -1.45 12.24 14.68
C ARG A 65 -1.85 12.64 13.27
N THR A 66 -1.88 13.95 13.03
CA THR A 66 -2.24 14.48 11.70
C THR A 66 -1.28 14.01 10.63
N GLN A 67 0.04 14.05 10.93
CA GLN A 67 1.06 13.58 10.00
C GLN A 67 0.88 12.10 9.65
N VAL A 68 0.78 11.22 10.65
CA VAL A 68 0.62 9.77 10.42
C VAL A 68 -0.70 9.49 9.68
N GLN A 69 -1.77 10.22 9.98
CA GLN A 69 -3.04 10.06 9.28
C GLN A 69 -2.94 10.46 7.81
N GLN A 70 -2.23 11.54 7.49
CA GLN A 70 -1.98 11.97 6.11
C GLN A 70 -1.11 10.96 5.36
N ASP A 71 -0.04 10.46 5.98
CA ASP A 71 0.86 9.48 5.37
C ASP A 71 0.12 8.17 5.07
N MET A 72 -0.73 7.71 6.01
CA MET A 72 -1.58 6.53 5.80
C MET A 72 -2.59 6.75 4.69
N GLN A 73 -3.20 7.94 4.62
CA GLN A 73 -4.16 8.25 3.57
C GLN A 73 -3.50 8.27 2.20
N ALA A 74 -2.32 8.87 2.07
CA ALA A 74 -1.53 8.84 0.85
C ALA A 74 -1.15 7.41 0.44
N ALA A 75 -0.76 6.56 1.39
CA ALA A 75 -0.46 5.16 1.13
C ALA A 75 -1.70 4.38 0.65
N MET A 76 -2.86 4.61 1.26
CA MET A 76 -4.11 3.96 0.86
C MET A 76 -4.60 4.45 -0.51
N ASP A 77 -4.41 5.72 -0.84
CA ASP A 77 -4.71 6.26 -2.17
C ASP A 77 -3.83 5.62 -3.24
N TYR A 78 -2.53 5.40 -2.91
CA TYR A 78 -1.62 4.68 -3.79
C TYR A 78 -2.05 3.22 -4.01
N VAL A 79 -2.42 2.50 -2.95
CA VAL A 79 -2.98 1.14 -3.04
C VAL A 79 -4.24 1.12 -3.90
N ALA A 80 -5.14 2.09 -3.71
CA ALA A 80 -6.37 2.20 -4.48
C ALA A 80 -6.10 2.47 -5.97
N GLN A 81 -5.10 3.30 -6.28
CA GLN A 81 -4.69 3.57 -7.66
C GLN A 81 -4.11 2.31 -8.33
N ASP A 82 -3.24 1.58 -7.64
CA ASP A 82 -2.70 0.32 -8.11
C ASP A 82 -3.81 -0.71 -8.37
N LEU A 83 -4.75 -0.86 -7.43
CA LEU A 83 -5.89 -1.77 -7.56
C LEU A 83 -6.82 -1.42 -8.73
N ARG A 84 -6.99 -0.15 -9.08
CA ARG A 84 -7.77 0.26 -10.26
C ARG A 84 -7.16 -0.21 -11.56
N SER A 85 -5.85 -0.43 -11.59
CA SER A 85 -5.13 -0.99 -12.75
C SER A 85 -5.05 -2.52 -12.69
N ALA A 86 -5.55 -3.15 -11.63
CA ALA A 86 -5.52 -4.59 -11.45
C ALA A 86 -6.45 -5.29 -12.45
N VAL A 87 -6.01 -6.45 -12.88
CA VAL A 87 -6.76 -7.34 -13.79
C VAL A 87 -7.26 -8.59 -13.08
N PHE A 88 -6.60 -8.97 -11.99
CA PHE A 88 -6.98 -10.09 -11.13
C PHE A 88 -6.40 -9.89 -9.73
N VAL A 89 -7.23 -10.06 -8.69
CA VAL A 89 -6.83 -9.93 -7.29
C VAL A 89 -7.03 -11.27 -6.58
N TYR A 90 -6.03 -11.71 -5.84
CA TYR A 90 -6.09 -12.95 -5.06
C TYR A 90 -6.86 -12.73 -3.77
N ASN A 91 -7.79 -13.63 -3.46
CA ASN A 91 -8.33 -13.73 -2.11
C ASN A 91 -7.34 -14.40 -1.16
N GLY A 92 -7.63 -14.45 0.13
CA GLY A 92 -6.72 -15.01 1.12
C GLY A 92 -6.42 -16.49 0.93
N GLU A 93 -7.39 -17.27 0.43
CA GLU A 93 -7.20 -18.69 0.12
C GLU A 93 -6.16 -18.88 -1.00
N CYS A 94 -6.28 -18.12 -2.08
CA CYS A 94 -5.34 -18.21 -3.20
C CYS A 94 -4.01 -17.48 -2.95
N LEU A 95 -4.01 -16.51 -2.05
CA LEU A 95 -2.76 -15.90 -1.59
C LEU A 95 -1.89 -16.90 -0.83
N GLN A 96 -2.48 -17.64 0.12
CA GLN A 96 -1.77 -18.59 0.97
C GLN A 96 -1.65 -19.98 0.36
N GLY A 97 -2.61 -20.36 -0.47
CA GLY A 97 -2.73 -21.68 -1.08
C GLY A 97 -3.65 -22.60 -0.28
N ASN A 98 -4.47 -23.36 -1.01
CA ASN A 98 -5.32 -24.42 -0.46
C ASN A 98 -4.82 -25.83 -0.81
N GLY A 99 -3.64 -25.90 -1.38
CA GLY A 99 -2.98 -27.16 -1.75
C GLY A 99 -2.33 -27.08 -3.14
N VAL A 100 -1.42 -27.98 -3.40
CA VAL A 100 -0.86 -28.18 -4.73
C VAL A 100 -1.80 -29.13 -5.48
N PRO A 101 -2.20 -28.81 -6.71
CA PRO A 101 -3.01 -29.72 -7.51
C PRO A 101 -2.29 -31.06 -7.65
N VAL A 102 -3.04 -32.14 -7.51
CA VAL A 102 -2.54 -33.49 -7.72
C VAL A 102 -3.01 -33.98 -9.10
N SER A 103 -2.17 -34.70 -9.80
CA SER A 103 -2.53 -35.27 -11.10
C SER A 103 -3.87 -36.02 -11.03
N GLY A 104 -4.77 -35.71 -11.96
CA GLY A 104 -6.12 -36.28 -11.99
C GLY A 104 -7.18 -35.55 -11.17
N GLN A 105 -6.82 -34.51 -10.40
CA GLN A 105 -7.79 -33.61 -9.77
C GLN A 105 -8.11 -32.44 -10.69
N ASP A 106 -9.27 -31.82 -10.46
CA ASP A 106 -9.69 -30.62 -11.19
C ASP A 106 -8.77 -29.45 -10.82
N PHE A 107 -7.79 -29.21 -11.68
CA PHE A 107 -6.77 -28.18 -11.51
C PHE A 107 -7.39 -26.78 -11.31
N SER A 108 -8.59 -26.56 -11.86
CA SER A 108 -9.29 -25.28 -11.75
C SER A 108 -9.77 -24.96 -10.33
N LYS A 109 -9.82 -25.96 -9.43
CA LYS A 109 -10.30 -25.80 -8.05
C LYS A 109 -9.20 -25.59 -7.02
N THR A 110 -7.96 -25.51 -7.45
CA THR A 110 -6.81 -25.37 -6.56
C THR A 110 -6.11 -24.05 -6.74
N CYS A 111 -5.64 -23.52 -5.61
CA CYS A 111 -4.78 -22.34 -5.57
C CYS A 111 -3.42 -22.75 -4.98
N PRO A 112 -2.33 -22.64 -5.75
CA PRO A 112 -1.00 -23.09 -5.27
C PRO A 112 -0.42 -22.21 -4.18
N GLY A 113 -0.97 -21.01 -3.98
CA GLY A 113 -0.48 -20.02 -3.01
C GLY A 113 0.65 -19.16 -3.58
N ILE A 114 0.32 -17.92 -3.89
CA ILE A 114 1.28 -16.95 -4.47
C ILE A 114 2.52 -16.79 -3.59
N ILE A 115 2.36 -16.81 -2.28
CA ILE A 115 3.46 -16.64 -1.32
C ILE A 115 4.56 -17.70 -1.46
N ASN A 116 4.28 -18.84 -2.08
CA ASN A 116 5.25 -19.90 -2.30
C ASN A 116 6.12 -19.68 -3.54
N PHE A 117 5.77 -18.69 -4.38
CA PHE A 117 6.37 -18.45 -5.69
C PHE A 117 6.95 -17.03 -5.86
N ILE A 118 6.96 -16.26 -4.80
CA ILE A 118 7.60 -14.94 -4.67
C ILE A 118 8.84 -15.04 -3.79
N PRO A 119 9.69 -13.99 -3.68
CA PRO A 119 10.84 -14.01 -2.79
C PRO A 119 10.43 -14.33 -1.35
N ALA A 120 11.15 -15.22 -0.68
CA ALA A 120 10.85 -15.64 0.68
C ALA A 120 10.82 -14.46 1.67
N ASP A 121 11.64 -13.43 1.42
CA ASP A 121 11.71 -12.24 2.26
C ASP A 121 10.41 -11.41 2.28
N ILE A 122 9.55 -11.55 1.27
CA ILE A 122 8.29 -10.81 1.20
C ILE A 122 7.25 -11.38 2.17
N ASN A 123 7.37 -12.66 2.53
CA ASN A 123 6.48 -13.33 3.49
C ASN A 123 7.28 -14.07 4.56
N ALA A 124 8.32 -13.45 5.10
CA ALA A 124 9.19 -14.02 6.12
C ALA A 124 8.52 -14.00 7.51
N LYS A 125 7.61 -14.95 7.75
CA LYS A 125 6.93 -15.11 9.06
C LYS A 125 7.94 -15.32 10.18
N PRO A 126 7.70 -14.84 11.40
CA PRO A 126 6.48 -14.16 11.86
C PRO A 126 6.44 -12.65 11.65
N ASN A 127 7.48 -12.03 11.10
CA ASN A 127 7.68 -10.60 11.13
C ASN A 127 7.27 -9.89 9.82
N LYS A 128 7.17 -10.63 8.72
CA LYS A 128 6.64 -10.16 7.44
C LYS A 128 5.47 -11.02 6.98
N VAL A 129 4.39 -10.39 6.56
CA VAL A 129 3.18 -11.07 6.10
C VAL A 129 2.69 -10.42 4.83
N ALA A 130 2.60 -11.19 3.75
CA ALA A 130 1.91 -10.77 2.53
C ALA A 130 0.39 -10.74 2.79
N VAL A 131 -0.26 -9.66 2.40
CA VAL A 131 -1.68 -9.40 2.70
C VAL A 131 -2.52 -9.31 1.46
N LEU A 132 -2.06 -8.60 0.44
CA LEU A 132 -2.80 -8.34 -0.78
C LEU A 132 -1.89 -8.60 -1.98
N ALA A 133 -2.34 -9.44 -2.91
CA ALA A 133 -1.61 -9.69 -4.15
C ALA A 133 -2.56 -9.59 -5.35
N PHE A 134 -2.08 -9.01 -6.44
CA PHE A 134 -2.84 -8.87 -7.66
C PHE A 134 -1.94 -8.72 -8.88
N TRP A 135 -2.49 -9.08 -10.03
CA TRP A 135 -1.90 -8.81 -11.32
C TRP A 135 -2.42 -7.50 -11.90
N ARG A 136 -1.55 -6.75 -12.51
CA ARG A 136 -1.90 -5.55 -13.27
C ARG A 136 -1.18 -5.52 -14.61
N THR A 137 -1.68 -4.74 -15.54
CA THR A 137 -0.96 -4.43 -16.76
C THR A 137 0.09 -3.36 -16.48
N LYS A 138 1.27 -3.52 -17.06
CA LYS A 138 2.37 -2.57 -17.02
C LYS A 138 2.89 -2.34 -18.41
N GLU A 139 3.03 -1.08 -18.81
CA GLU A 139 3.64 -0.74 -20.09
C GLU A 139 5.05 -1.32 -20.20
N LEU A 140 5.42 -1.73 -21.39
CA LEU A 140 6.79 -2.16 -21.66
C LEU A 140 7.75 -0.97 -21.46
N PRO A 141 8.94 -1.18 -20.89
CA PRO A 141 9.99 -0.16 -20.80
C PRO A 141 10.31 0.41 -22.18
N GLU A 142 10.64 1.69 -22.26
CA GLU A 142 10.92 2.38 -23.52
C GLU A 142 11.98 1.70 -24.37
N ARG A 143 13.02 1.14 -23.74
CA ARG A 143 14.03 0.36 -24.45
C ARG A 143 13.46 -0.89 -25.12
N ILE A 144 12.58 -1.61 -24.43
CA ILE A 144 11.92 -2.79 -25.01
C ILE A 144 10.97 -2.38 -26.14
N LYS A 145 10.24 -1.27 -25.99
CA LYS A 145 9.43 -0.68 -27.07
C LYS A 145 10.28 -0.34 -28.29
N ALA A 146 11.46 0.25 -28.08
CA ALA A 146 12.40 0.57 -29.16
C ALA A 146 12.90 -0.69 -29.87
N LEU A 147 13.21 -1.76 -29.13
CA LEU A 147 13.57 -3.05 -29.70
C LEU A 147 12.42 -3.68 -30.50
N CYS A 148 11.19 -3.58 -30.00
CA CYS A 148 10.01 -4.00 -30.76
C CYS A 148 9.89 -3.25 -32.09
N GLY A 149 10.11 -1.93 -32.08
CA GLY A 149 10.09 -1.11 -33.30
C GLY A 149 11.21 -1.47 -34.28
N ALA A 150 12.42 -1.68 -33.79
CA ALA A 150 13.57 -2.06 -34.60
C ALA A 150 13.40 -3.45 -35.29
N ASN A 151 12.71 -4.37 -34.60
CA ASN A 151 12.47 -5.73 -35.09
C ASN A 151 11.07 -5.91 -35.70
N ALA A 152 10.34 -4.84 -35.96
CA ALA A 152 8.94 -4.94 -36.44
C ALA A 152 8.79 -5.71 -37.75
N ARG A 153 9.75 -5.63 -38.66
CA ARG A 153 9.75 -6.39 -39.94
C ARG A 153 9.94 -7.88 -39.69
N ASP A 154 10.86 -8.24 -38.78
CA ASP A 154 11.14 -9.65 -38.48
C ASP A 154 9.98 -10.30 -37.73
N LEU A 155 9.32 -9.54 -36.85
CA LEU A 155 8.13 -9.99 -36.13
C LEU A 155 6.90 -10.15 -37.07
N ALA A 156 6.85 -9.38 -38.13
CA ALA A 156 5.81 -9.47 -39.15
C ALA A 156 6.12 -10.51 -40.24
N SER A 157 7.31 -11.12 -40.23
CA SER A 157 7.73 -12.14 -41.20
C SER A 157 6.95 -13.43 -40.98
N GLU A 158 6.49 -14.03 -42.09
CA GLU A 158 5.89 -15.38 -42.07
C GLU A 158 6.93 -16.51 -42.10
N ASP A 159 8.24 -16.16 -42.23
CA ASP A 159 9.31 -17.17 -42.22
C ASP A 159 9.55 -17.67 -40.77
N PRO A 160 9.23 -18.97 -40.50
CA PRO A 160 9.38 -19.53 -39.13
C PRO A 160 10.81 -19.46 -38.60
N LYS A 161 11.81 -19.49 -39.49
CA LYS A 161 13.21 -19.45 -39.10
C LYS A 161 13.59 -18.06 -38.58
N THR A 162 13.19 -17.01 -39.27
CA THR A 162 13.42 -15.62 -38.88
C THR A 162 12.72 -15.30 -37.56
N VAL A 163 11.47 -15.75 -37.42
CA VAL A 163 10.67 -15.57 -36.22
C VAL A 163 11.29 -16.29 -35.02
N THR A 164 11.75 -17.55 -35.20
CA THR A 164 12.33 -18.33 -34.11
C THR A 164 13.69 -17.80 -33.62
N ASP A 165 14.45 -17.22 -34.54
CA ASP A 165 15.77 -16.66 -34.20
C ASP A 165 15.73 -15.23 -33.68
N ASN A 166 14.59 -14.56 -33.81
CA ASN A 166 14.42 -13.21 -33.33
C ASN A 166 14.49 -13.14 -31.78
N ILE A 167 15.29 -12.21 -31.27
CA ILE A 167 15.47 -12.04 -29.81
C ILE A 167 14.17 -11.73 -29.10
N MET A 168 13.24 -11.02 -29.74
CA MET A 168 11.93 -10.69 -29.17
C MET A 168 11.06 -11.91 -29.00
N THR A 169 11.11 -12.84 -29.95
CA THR A 169 10.38 -14.12 -29.87
C THR A 169 10.99 -15.03 -28.82
N LYS A 170 12.33 -15.12 -28.75
CA LYS A 170 13.04 -15.88 -27.73
C LYS A 170 12.79 -15.35 -26.31
N ALA A 171 12.77 -14.03 -26.14
CA ALA A 171 12.45 -13.39 -24.87
C ALA A 171 10.95 -13.28 -24.58
N LYS A 172 10.10 -13.79 -25.47
CA LYS A 172 8.63 -13.74 -25.35
C LYS A 172 8.09 -12.34 -25.07
N VAL A 173 8.65 -11.34 -25.75
CA VAL A 173 8.26 -9.93 -25.57
C VAL A 173 6.91 -9.69 -26.23
N PRO A 174 5.89 -9.19 -25.50
CA PRO A 174 4.56 -8.93 -26.04
C PRO A 174 4.51 -7.61 -26.83
N CYS A 175 5.29 -7.51 -27.91
CA CYS A 175 5.42 -6.29 -28.71
C CYS A 175 4.08 -5.79 -29.27
N LEU A 176 3.21 -6.71 -29.72
CA LEU A 176 1.89 -6.34 -30.28
C LEU A 176 0.96 -5.76 -29.22
N ALA A 177 1.03 -6.28 -28.00
CA ALA A 177 0.21 -5.79 -26.90
C ALA A 177 0.70 -4.45 -26.34
N GLY A 178 2.02 -4.19 -26.40
CA GLY A 178 2.64 -2.99 -25.86
C GLY A 178 2.70 -2.94 -24.32
N TYR A 179 2.22 -3.97 -23.64
CA TYR A 179 2.24 -4.11 -22.19
C TYR A 179 2.51 -5.54 -21.77
N SER A 180 2.98 -5.73 -20.56
CA SER A 180 3.13 -7.04 -19.92
C SER A 180 2.34 -7.07 -18.61
N TYR A 181 2.23 -8.25 -18.01
CA TYR A 181 1.64 -8.38 -16.68
C TYR A 181 2.70 -8.19 -15.60
N SER A 182 2.31 -7.59 -14.48
CA SER A 182 3.16 -7.44 -13.31
C SER A 182 2.38 -7.85 -12.07
N LEU A 183 3.02 -8.66 -11.22
CA LEU A 183 2.47 -9.09 -9.94
C LEU A 183 2.87 -8.07 -8.88
N VAL A 184 1.88 -7.50 -8.20
CA VAL A 184 2.08 -6.58 -7.07
C VAL A 184 1.67 -7.28 -5.79
N VAL A 185 2.50 -7.19 -4.76
CA VAL A 185 2.21 -7.75 -3.44
C VAL A 185 2.42 -6.67 -2.38
N TYR A 186 1.37 -6.43 -1.61
CA TYR A 186 1.42 -5.58 -0.42
C TYR A 186 1.50 -6.43 0.83
N GLY A 187 2.30 -6.02 1.78
CA GLY A 187 2.49 -6.73 3.04
C GLY A 187 2.78 -5.81 4.21
N LEU A 188 2.78 -6.40 5.38
CA LEU A 188 3.24 -5.77 6.62
C LEU A 188 4.63 -6.29 6.98
N ASP A 189 5.49 -5.37 7.39
CA ASP A 189 6.83 -5.66 7.89
C ASP A 189 7.03 -5.04 9.27
N SER A 190 7.34 -5.88 10.26
CA SER A 190 7.70 -5.47 11.63
C SER A 190 9.17 -5.75 11.97
N THR A 191 10.01 -6.04 10.95
CA THR A 191 11.44 -6.37 11.14
C THR A 191 12.30 -5.14 11.36
N ASN A 192 12.11 -4.43 12.47
CA ASN A 192 12.95 -3.28 12.82
C ASN A 192 14.12 -3.66 13.73
N THR A 193 14.88 -4.69 13.36
CA THR A 193 15.98 -5.20 14.19
C THR A 193 17.15 -4.23 14.35
N LYS A 194 17.29 -3.29 13.42
CA LYS A 194 18.37 -2.30 13.42
C LYS A 194 17.93 -0.90 13.89
N GLY A 195 16.66 -0.72 14.26
CA GLY A 195 16.14 0.60 14.66
C GLY A 195 16.22 1.68 13.57
N ILE A 196 16.13 1.28 12.29
CA ILE A 196 16.28 2.20 11.15
C ILE A 196 15.06 3.12 11.02
N TRP A 197 13.91 2.69 11.51
CA TRP A 197 12.66 3.42 11.45
C TRP A 197 11.94 3.40 12.81
N ASN A 198 11.02 4.33 13.05
CA ASN A 198 10.46 4.59 14.38
C ASN A 198 9.14 3.87 14.67
N GLY A 199 8.36 3.51 13.68
CA GLY A 199 7.06 2.84 13.86
C GLY A 199 7.18 1.41 14.38
N LYS A 200 6.05 0.79 14.68
CA LYS A 200 5.96 -0.63 15.09
C LYS A 200 5.96 -1.59 13.91
N ALA A 201 5.30 -1.21 12.84
CA ALA A 201 5.28 -1.89 11.55
C ALA A 201 5.11 -0.90 10.43
N ARG A 202 5.37 -1.36 9.21
CA ARG A 202 5.23 -0.57 7.99
C ARG A 202 4.52 -1.37 6.91
N LEU A 203 3.80 -0.65 6.06
CA LEU A 203 3.22 -1.18 4.85
C LEU A 203 4.29 -1.22 3.77
N THR A 204 4.47 -2.37 3.16
CA THR A 204 5.46 -2.58 2.10
C THR A 204 4.79 -2.98 0.80
N ARG A 205 5.47 -2.73 -0.32
CA ARG A 205 5.06 -3.07 -1.67
C ARG A 205 6.19 -3.76 -2.41
N TYR A 206 5.93 -4.93 -2.93
CA TYR A 206 6.80 -5.67 -3.86
C TYR A 206 6.16 -5.70 -5.25
N GLU A 207 6.96 -5.66 -6.29
CA GLU A 207 6.50 -5.79 -7.66
C GLU A 207 7.41 -6.72 -8.47
N LEU A 208 6.82 -7.76 -9.06
CA LEU A 208 7.46 -8.63 -10.02
C LEU A 208 7.00 -8.26 -11.43
N SER A 209 7.87 -7.64 -12.20
CA SER A 209 7.62 -7.26 -13.60
C SER A 209 8.38 -8.19 -14.54
N GLN A 210 7.87 -8.37 -15.75
CA GLN A 210 8.55 -9.17 -16.78
C GLN A 210 9.95 -8.63 -17.08
N PHE A 211 10.08 -7.31 -17.19
CA PHE A 211 11.36 -6.65 -17.44
C PHE A 211 11.72 -5.74 -16.26
N GLY A 212 12.96 -5.85 -15.80
CA GLY A 212 13.49 -5.02 -14.72
C GLY A 212 13.69 -3.57 -15.13
N SER A 213 13.81 -2.70 -14.11
CA SER A 213 14.17 -1.29 -14.31
C SER A 213 15.70 -1.06 -14.37
N ASN A 214 16.48 -2.12 -14.15
CA ASN A 214 17.93 -2.00 -14.13
C ASN A 214 18.49 -1.87 -15.57
N PRO A 215 19.31 -0.86 -15.86
CA PRO A 215 19.89 -0.66 -17.18
C PRO A 215 20.72 -1.83 -17.72
N THR A 216 21.29 -2.66 -16.86
CA THR A 216 22.10 -3.83 -17.26
C THR A 216 21.29 -5.06 -17.62
N ASP A 217 20.05 -5.19 -17.11
CA ASP A 217 19.21 -6.37 -17.28
C ASP A 217 17.96 -6.08 -18.14
N GLN A 218 17.98 -5.01 -18.93
CA GLN A 218 16.80 -4.49 -19.61
C GLN A 218 16.29 -5.39 -20.75
N ASP A 219 17.14 -6.21 -21.30
CA ASP A 219 16.81 -7.05 -22.47
C ASP A 219 16.45 -8.47 -22.04
N GLU A 220 16.70 -8.85 -20.81
CA GLU A 220 16.37 -10.16 -20.26
C GLU A 220 15.09 -10.11 -19.42
N GLN A 221 14.33 -11.18 -19.55
CA GLN A 221 13.19 -11.39 -18.68
C GLN A 221 13.64 -11.59 -17.24
N THR A 222 12.94 -10.98 -16.29
CA THR A 222 13.22 -11.15 -14.86
C THR A 222 13.22 -12.62 -14.48
N LYS A 223 14.28 -13.10 -13.85
CA LYS A 223 14.39 -14.49 -13.40
C LYS A 223 13.20 -14.88 -12.53
N GLY A 224 12.61 -16.03 -12.80
CA GLY A 224 11.45 -16.51 -12.10
C GLY A 224 10.12 -15.83 -12.48
N PHE A 225 10.13 -14.86 -13.39
CA PHE A 225 8.91 -14.36 -14.00
C PHE A 225 8.42 -15.39 -15.04
N VAL A 226 7.11 -15.63 -15.02
CA VAL A 226 6.40 -16.41 -16.06
C VAL A 226 5.12 -15.66 -16.39
N ASP A 227 4.84 -15.50 -17.66
CA ASP A 227 3.60 -14.84 -18.10
C ASP A 227 2.39 -15.66 -17.61
N PRO A 228 1.46 -15.06 -16.84
CA PRO A 228 0.28 -15.78 -16.34
C PRO A 228 -0.65 -16.27 -17.42
N LEU A 229 -0.63 -15.67 -18.60
CA LEU A 229 -1.54 -15.97 -19.72
C LEU A 229 -0.77 -16.36 -21.00
N GLU A 230 0.40 -16.95 -20.88
CA GLU A 230 1.22 -17.40 -22.02
C GLU A 230 0.50 -18.43 -22.89
N GLU A 231 -0.22 -19.35 -22.26
CA GLU A 231 -0.99 -20.41 -22.92
C GLU A 231 -2.50 -20.18 -22.67
N PRO A 232 -3.40 -20.57 -23.59
CA PRO A 232 -4.84 -20.33 -23.48
C PRO A 232 -5.50 -20.95 -22.23
N GLU A 233 -4.97 -22.08 -21.77
CA GLU A 233 -5.52 -22.81 -20.61
C GLU A 233 -5.09 -22.21 -19.28
N LEU A 234 -4.10 -21.31 -19.26
CA LEU A 234 -3.55 -20.73 -18.02
C LEU A 234 -4.47 -19.65 -17.45
N THR A 235 -4.50 -19.60 -16.14
CA THR A 235 -5.24 -18.58 -15.40
C THR A 235 -4.32 -17.91 -14.39
N PHE A 236 -4.63 -16.68 -13.99
CA PHE A 236 -3.91 -15.99 -12.91
C PHE A 236 -3.96 -16.79 -11.60
N GLN A 237 -5.07 -17.47 -11.33
CA GLN A 237 -5.31 -18.22 -10.10
C GLN A 237 -4.26 -19.31 -9.88
N GLN A 238 -3.86 -19.99 -10.96
CA GLN A 238 -2.97 -21.16 -10.92
C GLN A 238 -1.49 -20.79 -11.07
N TRP A 239 -1.21 -19.52 -11.34
CA TRP A 239 0.17 -19.08 -11.53
C TRP A 239 1.08 -19.54 -10.37
N PRO A 240 2.29 -20.01 -10.64
CA PRO A 240 2.94 -20.21 -11.93
C PRO A 240 2.78 -21.63 -12.49
N LEU A 241 1.91 -22.44 -11.91
CA LEU A 241 1.73 -23.85 -12.23
C LEU A 241 0.88 -24.04 -13.49
N LYS A 242 1.10 -25.18 -14.17
CA LYS A 242 0.21 -25.67 -15.22
C LYS A 242 -0.06 -27.17 -15.08
N ASP A 243 -1.18 -27.61 -15.64
CA ASP A 243 -1.50 -29.02 -15.75
C ASP A 243 -0.60 -29.65 -16.83
N GLY A 244 0.18 -30.63 -16.44
CA GLY A 244 1.02 -31.43 -17.34
C GLY A 244 0.36 -32.73 -17.76
N GLY A 245 -0.92 -32.94 -17.46
CA GLY A 245 -1.62 -34.20 -17.73
C GLY A 245 -0.94 -35.37 -17.04
N ASN A 246 -0.54 -36.36 -17.81
CA ASN A 246 0.15 -37.54 -17.28
C ASN A 246 1.52 -37.23 -16.62
N ALA A 247 2.13 -36.10 -16.95
CA ALA A 247 3.36 -35.64 -16.35
C ALA A 247 3.16 -34.99 -14.96
N GLY A 248 1.92 -34.86 -14.52
CA GLY A 248 1.57 -34.19 -13.26
C GLY A 248 1.58 -32.67 -13.36
N VAL A 249 1.83 -32.01 -12.24
CA VAL A 249 1.84 -30.54 -12.18
C VAL A 249 3.23 -30.00 -12.52
N ILE A 250 3.28 -29.04 -13.44
CA ILE A 250 4.51 -28.43 -13.92
C ILE A 250 4.65 -27.04 -13.29
N ASP A 251 5.76 -26.81 -12.57
CA ASP A 251 6.18 -25.47 -12.12
C ASP A 251 6.91 -24.77 -13.28
N ARG A 252 6.27 -23.79 -13.90
CA ARG A 252 6.82 -23.03 -15.03
C ARG A 252 8.00 -22.13 -14.66
N GLN A 253 8.19 -21.83 -13.36
CA GLN A 253 9.39 -21.15 -12.87
C GLN A 253 10.63 -22.07 -12.87
N GLY A 254 10.45 -23.40 -13.07
CA GLY A 254 11.54 -24.35 -13.09
C GLY A 254 12.32 -24.41 -11.79
N GLY A 255 11.70 -24.13 -10.64
CA GLY A 255 12.34 -24.05 -9.33
C GLY A 255 13.11 -22.76 -9.08
N VAL A 256 13.18 -21.84 -10.05
CA VAL A 256 13.83 -20.53 -9.88
C VAL A 256 12.81 -19.53 -9.34
N ARG A 257 13.02 -19.08 -8.12
CA ARG A 257 12.14 -18.06 -7.52
C ARG A 257 12.62 -16.65 -7.92
N PRO A 258 11.67 -15.70 -8.09
CA PRO A 258 12.03 -14.31 -8.34
C PRO A 258 12.89 -13.75 -7.22
N THR A 259 13.71 -12.78 -7.55
CA THR A 259 14.44 -11.97 -6.59
C THR A 259 13.84 -10.56 -6.57
N GLY A 260 14.22 -9.76 -5.61
CA GLY A 260 13.76 -8.39 -5.47
C GLY A 260 13.47 -8.05 -4.01
N GLN A 261 13.31 -6.77 -3.76
CA GLN A 261 13.03 -6.23 -2.43
C GLN A 261 11.70 -5.50 -2.43
N ASP A 262 11.07 -5.46 -1.29
CA ASP A 262 9.89 -4.64 -1.04
C ASP A 262 10.31 -3.21 -0.65
N PHE A 263 9.46 -2.26 -0.99
CA PHE A 263 9.62 -0.84 -0.64
C PHE A 263 8.60 -0.46 0.42
N ALA A 264 9.04 0.26 1.46
CA ALA A 264 8.15 0.81 2.44
C ALA A 264 7.35 1.98 1.84
N LEU A 265 6.02 1.96 2.03
CA LEU A 265 5.12 3.04 1.63
C LEU A 265 4.80 3.97 2.80
N VAL A 266 4.52 3.39 3.96
CA VAL A 266 4.22 4.13 5.18
C VAL A 266 4.69 3.34 6.40
N ASP A 267 5.26 4.07 7.36
CA ASP A 267 5.58 3.59 8.69
C ASP A 267 4.37 3.81 9.63
N PHE A 268 4.50 3.48 10.91
CA PHE A 268 3.47 3.72 11.92
C PHE A 268 2.18 2.93 11.75
N VAL A 269 2.25 1.74 11.16
CA VAL A 269 1.14 0.80 11.14
C VAL A 269 0.99 0.18 12.54
N ASP A 270 -0.27 0.01 12.99
CA ASP A 270 -0.57 -0.54 14.30
C ASP A 270 -0.21 -2.03 14.37
N THR A 271 0.37 -2.46 15.50
CA THR A 271 0.63 -3.87 15.81
C THR A 271 0.03 -4.27 17.15
N THR A 272 -0.90 -3.48 17.65
CA THR A 272 -1.46 -3.68 18.99
C THR A 272 -2.32 -4.93 19.02
N THR A 273 -2.07 -5.75 20.04
CA THR A 273 -2.73 -7.06 20.25
C THR A 273 -3.83 -6.99 21.32
N LYS A 274 -4.13 -5.81 21.88
CA LYS A 274 -5.09 -5.63 22.97
C LYS A 274 -6.35 -4.88 22.54
N GLY A 275 -7.47 -5.17 23.20
CA GLY A 275 -8.76 -4.51 22.97
C GLY A 275 -9.38 -4.82 21.61
N ASP A 276 -10.14 -3.88 21.06
CA ASP A 276 -10.84 -4.04 19.78
C ASP A 276 -9.90 -4.24 18.58
N ALA A 277 -8.64 -3.81 18.69
CA ALA A 277 -7.64 -4.08 17.66
C ALA A 277 -7.21 -5.54 17.60
N ALA A 278 -7.39 -6.28 18.68
CA ALA A 278 -7.10 -7.71 18.73
C ALA A 278 -8.23 -8.58 18.12
N LYS A 279 -9.40 -7.99 17.84
CA LYS A 279 -10.48 -8.69 17.16
C LYS A 279 -10.03 -9.13 15.78
N GLU A 280 -10.43 -10.32 15.40
CA GLU A 280 -10.16 -10.83 14.05
C GLU A 280 -10.85 -9.93 13.02
N PRO A 281 -10.13 -9.58 11.94
CA PRO A 281 -10.75 -8.87 10.84
C PRO A 281 -11.86 -9.73 10.24
N LYS A 282 -12.94 -9.08 9.82
CA LYS A 282 -14.10 -9.71 9.21
C LYS A 282 -14.46 -8.99 7.94
N CYS A 283 -15.00 -9.75 7.00
CA CYS A 283 -15.53 -9.22 5.74
C CYS A 283 -17.06 -9.18 5.74
N ASP A 284 -17.63 -8.71 6.86
CA ASP A 284 -19.08 -8.68 7.09
C ASP A 284 -19.87 -7.95 5.98
N GLU A 285 -19.22 -6.95 5.34
CA GLU A 285 -19.79 -6.22 4.20
C GLU A 285 -20.07 -7.10 2.97
N PHE A 286 -19.47 -8.29 2.91
CA PHE A 286 -19.67 -9.25 1.84
C PHE A 286 -20.66 -10.38 2.21
N GLY A 287 -21.31 -10.28 3.39
CA GLY A 287 -22.36 -11.20 3.81
C GLY A 287 -21.86 -12.58 4.24
N VAL A 288 -20.65 -12.67 4.76
CA VAL A 288 -20.11 -13.91 5.32
C VAL A 288 -20.13 -13.84 6.83
N ASP A 289 -21.05 -14.58 7.44
CA ASP A 289 -21.28 -14.55 8.90
C ASP A 289 -20.22 -15.34 9.69
N ASP A 290 -19.50 -16.27 9.05
CA ASP A 290 -18.50 -17.12 9.69
C ASP A 290 -17.08 -16.80 9.20
N PRO A 291 -16.25 -16.13 10.01
CA PRO A 291 -14.87 -15.79 9.63
C PRO A 291 -14.00 -16.98 9.28
N SER A 292 -14.30 -18.17 9.81
CA SER A 292 -13.52 -19.39 9.52
C SER A 292 -13.80 -19.94 8.12
N LYS A 293 -14.91 -19.55 7.53
CA LYS A 293 -15.33 -19.92 6.16
C LYS A 293 -15.18 -18.77 5.17
N ASP A 294 -14.76 -17.60 5.66
CA ASP A 294 -14.59 -16.41 4.83
C ASP A 294 -13.31 -16.49 4.01
N LYS A 295 -13.45 -17.05 2.81
CA LYS A 295 -12.37 -17.11 1.83
C LYS A 295 -12.03 -15.75 1.23
N SER A 296 -12.88 -14.76 1.41
CA SER A 296 -12.68 -13.40 0.92
C SER A 296 -11.63 -12.64 1.75
N LEU A 297 -11.46 -12.97 3.04
CA LEU A 297 -10.48 -12.33 3.91
C LEU A 297 -9.05 -12.67 3.48
N SER A 298 -8.22 -11.66 3.32
CA SER A 298 -6.80 -11.80 2.98
C SER A 298 -5.92 -11.03 3.99
N PRO A 299 -4.98 -11.71 4.64
CA PRO A 299 -4.74 -13.16 4.62
C PRO A 299 -5.81 -13.94 5.42
N THR A 300 -6.12 -15.18 5.05
CA THR A 300 -7.16 -16.01 5.72
C THR A 300 -6.85 -16.29 7.18
N THR A 301 -5.58 -16.43 7.51
CA THR A 301 -5.13 -16.68 8.89
C THR A 301 -4.01 -15.71 9.23
N VAL A 302 -4.19 -14.96 10.30
CA VAL A 302 -3.14 -14.14 10.87
C VAL A 302 -2.71 -14.77 12.18
N SER A 303 -1.65 -15.58 12.12
CA SER A 303 -1.09 -16.27 13.29
C SER A 303 -0.61 -15.30 14.37
N ASN A 304 -0.18 -14.11 13.96
CA ASN A 304 0.25 -13.06 14.86
C ASN A 304 -0.82 -11.96 14.92
N PRO A 305 -1.49 -11.76 16.06
CA PRO A 305 -2.51 -10.72 16.21
C PRO A 305 -2.02 -9.30 15.86
N GLY A 306 -0.71 -9.04 15.97
CA GLY A 306 -0.10 -7.77 15.59
C GLY A 306 -0.22 -7.42 14.11
N PHE A 307 -0.54 -8.38 13.25
CA PHE A 307 -0.71 -8.14 11.80
C PHE A 307 -2.16 -7.96 11.36
N ARG A 308 -3.11 -7.82 12.29
CA ARG A 308 -4.52 -7.58 11.99
C ARG A 308 -4.84 -6.13 11.65
N SER A 309 -3.83 -5.32 11.50
CA SER A 309 -3.96 -3.88 11.24
C SER A 309 -3.98 -3.52 9.75
N PHE A 310 -3.53 -4.43 8.91
CA PHE A 310 -3.67 -4.33 7.46
C PHE A 310 -4.27 -5.63 6.95
N TYR A 311 -5.41 -5.54 6.28
CA TYR A 311 -6.09 -6.67 5.66
C TYR A 311 -6.93 -6.23 4.48
N ALA A 312 -7.27 -7.18 3.64
CA ALA A 312 -8.17 -6.95 2.52
C ALA A 312 -9.32 -7.95 2.54
N CYS A 313 -10.48 -7.53 2.05
CA CYS A 313 -11.59 -8.39 1.72
C CYS A 313 -11.74 -8.41 0.21
N VAL A 314 -11.61 -9.57 -0.41
CA VAL A 314 -11.64 -9.73 -1.86
C VAL A 314 -12.79 -10.64 -2.23
N ARG A 315 -13.85 -10.07 -2.81
CA ARG A 315 -14.96 -10.83 -3.36
C ARG A 315 -14.58 -11.32 -4.76
N ASP A 316 -14.96 -12.54 -5.07
CA ASP A 316 -14.76 -13.19 -6.38
C ASP A 316 -13.27 -13.32 -6.82
N GLY A 317 -12.34 -13.19 -5.86
CA GLY A 317 -10.89 -13.38 -6.08
C GLY A 317 -10.41 -14.82 -5.90
N GLY A 318 -11.33 -15.76 -5.76
CA GLY A 318 -11.06 -17.16 -5.48
C GLY A 318 -11.20 -18.06 -6.72
N ILE A 319 -11.52 -19.31 -6.44
CA ILE A 319 -11.67 -20.36 -7.43
C ILE A 319 -12.78 -20.02 -8.42
N VAL A 320 -12.41 -19.85 -9.68
CA VAL A 320 -13.36 -19.66 -10.77
C VAL A 320 -13.83 -21.03 -11.23
N THR A 321 -15.10 -21.33 -11.00
CA THR A 321 -15.70 -22.56 -11.54
C THR A 321 -15.88 -22.42 -13.03
N GLN A 322 -15.21 -23.28 -13.81
CA GLN A 322 -15.37 -23.32 -15.25
C GLN A 322 -16.83 -23.66 -15.62
N ILE A 323 -17.38 -22.89 -16.53
CA ILE A 323 -18.69 -23.15 -17.11
C ILE A 323 -18.54 -23.94 -18.42
N THR A 324 -19.46 -24.85 -18.68
CA THR A 324 -19.50 -25.54 -19.97
C THR A 324 -20.16 -24.61 -20.99
N ASN A 325 -19.44 -24.29 -22.07
CA ASN A 325 -20.02 -23.52 -23.16
C ASN A 325 -21.15 -24.37 -23.78
N PRO A 326 -22.39 -23.89 -23.79
CA PRO A 326 -23.54 -24.67 -24.24
C PRO A 326 -23.49 -24.96 -25.75
N VAL A 327 -22.71 -24.22 -26.53
CA VAL A 327 -22.60 -24.39 -27.99
C VAL A 327 -21.50 -25.37 -28.34
N THR A 328 -20.33 -25.30 -27.66
CA THR A 328 -19.15 -26.10 -28.01
C THR A 328 -18.95 -27.32 -27.11
N GLY A 329 -19.66 -27.42 -25.98
CA GLY A 329 -19.47 -28.45 -24.97
C GLY A 329 -18.13 -28.37 -24.22
N LYS A 330 -17.29 -27.41 -24.55
CA LYS A 330 -15.98 -27.23 -23.89
C LYS A 330 -16.12 -26.47 -22.59
N LYS A 331 -15.30 -26.82 -21.61
CA LYS A 331 -15.16 -26.03 -20.37
C LYS A 331 -14.43 -24.74 -20.70
N VAL A 332 -15.05 -23.62 -20.40
CA VAL A 332 -14.49 -22.28 -20.56
C VAL A 332 -14.52 -21.55 -19.23
N ASN A 333 -13.54 -20.72 -19.00
CA ASN A 333 -13.58 -19.83 -17.86
C ASN A 333 -14.73 -18.84 -18.04
N PRO A 334 -15.57 -18.58 -17.02
CA PRO A 334 -16.60 -17.56 -17.12
C PRO A 334 -15.95 -16.22 -17.45
N PRO A 335 -16.65 -15.33 -18.15
CA PRO A 335 -16.17 -13.95 -18.29
C PRO A 335 -15.86 -13.43 -16.90
N SER A 336 -14.68 -12.82 -16.76
CA SER A 336 -14.19 -12.34 -15.47
C SER A 336 -15.23 -11.46 -14.80
N SER A 337 -15.71 -11.88 -13.63
CA SER A 337 -16.57 -11.04 -12.81
C SER A 337 -15.75 -9.88 -12.29
N ASN A 338 -16.36 -8.70 -12.19
CA ASN A 338 -15.74 -7.57 -11.50
C ASN A 338 -15.46 -7.99 -10.05
N GLN A 339 -14.22 -7.84 -9.63
CA GLN A 339 -13.84 -8.15 -8.27
C GLN A 339 -14.03 -6.91 -7.39
N ASP A 340 -14.59 -7.11 -6.22
CA ASP A 340 -14.82 -6.04 -5.24
C ASP A 340 -13.83 -6.20 -4.09
N VAL A 341 -12.99 -5.19 -3.89
CA VAL A 341 -11.89 -5.23 -2.94
C VAL A 341 -12.04 -4.11 -1.91
N LEU A 342 -12.17 -4.49 -0.66
CA LEU A 342 -12.10 -3.58 0.48
C LEU A 342 -10.73 -3.75 1.14
N VAL A 343 -9.99 -2.65 1.30
CA VAL A 343 -8.71 -2.64 1.99
C VAL A 343 -8.82 -1.79 3.24
N VAL A 344 -8.30 -2.29 4.35
CA VAL A 344 -8.34 -1.62 5.66
C VAL A 344 -6.93 -1.52 6.23
N LEU A 345 -6.58 -0.31 6.70
CA LEU A 345 -5.31 -0.01 7.35
C LEU A 345 -5.55 0.72 8.67
N LYS A 346 -4.92 0.26 9.74
CA LYS A 346 -4.97 0.87 11.09
C LYS A 346 -3.59 1.41 11.44
N GLY A 347 -3.53 2.65 11.93
CA GLY A 347 -2.29 3.33 12.31
C GLY A 347 -2.07 3.43 13.80
N ASN A 348 -0.83 3.72 14.17
CA ASN A 348 -0.39 3.94 15.52
C ASN A 348 0.75 4.98 15.54
N VAL A 349 0.63 5.99 16.38
CA VAL A 349 1.62 7.08 16.46
C VAL A 349 2.80 6.81 17.40
N THR A 350 2.88 5.60 17.99
CA THR A 350 4.00 5.23 18.88
C THR A 350 5.33 5.41 18.15
N GLY A 351 6.25 6.13 18.76
CA GLY A 351 7.56 6.45 18.17
C GLY A 351 7.64 7.81 17.49
N GLN A 352 6.52 8.52 17.36
CA GLN A 352 6.49 9.92 16.94
C GLN A 352 6.78 10.87 18.12
N SER A 353 7.18 12.10 17.80
CA SER A 353 7.38 13.15 18.81
C SER A 353 6.13 13.33 19.68
N GLY A 354 6.29 13.32 20.99
CA GLY A 354 5.19 13.36 21.95
C GLY A 354 4.59 12.01 22.34
N PHE A 355 4.99 10.89 21.67
CA PHE A 355 4.52 9.51 21.90
C PHE A 355 5.68 8.50 22.11
N ALA A 356 6.71 8.91 22.82
CA ALA A 356 7.98 8.17 22.85
C ALA A 356 7.91 6.74 23.41
N LYS A 357 6.94 6.35 24.22
CA LYS A 357 6.82 5.00 24.84
C LYS A 357 5.46 4.66 25.46
N ALA A 358 4.35 5.16 25.00
CA ALA A 358 3.10 4.82 25.64
C ALA A 358 2.56 3.46 25.13
N ASN A 359 2.01 2.66 26.04
CA ASN A 359 1.31 1.40 25.75
C ASN A 359 -0.21 1.59 25.71
N ASP A 360 -0.67 2.79 25.43
CA ASP A 360 -2.06 3.19 25.61
C ASP A 360 -2.86 3.19 24.30
N ASN A 361 -4.17 2.96 24.40
CA ASN A 361 -5.11 3.00 23.29
C ASN A 361 -5.21 4.41 22.65
N SER A 362 -4.75 5.45 23.35
CA SER A 362 -4.70 6.83 22.86
C SER A 362 -3.75 7.06 21.67
N GLU A 363 -2.87 6.09 21.40
CA GLU A 363 -1.88 6.17 20.31
C GLU A 363 -2.41 5.67 18.97
N ARG A 364 -3.59 5.07 18.95
CA ARG A 364 -4.20 4.53 17.73
C ARG A 364 -4.86 5.64 16.93
N ILE A 365 -4.77 5.47 15.63
CA ILE A 365 -5.50 6.29 14.66
C ILE A 365 -6.70 5.50 14.17
N SER A 366 -7.79 6.21 13.87
CA SER A 366 -8.99 5.61 13.27
C SER A 366 -8.62 4.83 12.00
N PRO A 367 -9.20 3.64 11.79
CA PRO A 367 -8.97 2.86 10.60
C PRO A 367 -9.30 3.66 9.33
N ILE A 368 -8.41 3.56 8.34
CA ILE A 368 -8.68 4.07 7.01
C ILE A 368 -9.05 2.87 6.14
N GLN A 369 -10.11 3.01 5.37
CA GLN A 369 -10.58 1.98 4.46
C GLN A 369 -10.83 2.55 3.08
N THR A 370 -10.56 1.74 2.06
CA THR A 370 -10.86 2.05 0.68
C THR A 370 -11.49 0.85 -0.01
N ARG A 371 -12.47 1.11 -0.87
CA ARG A 371 -13.15 0.08 -1.64
C ARG A 371 -12.94 0.34 -3.13
N VAL A 372 -12.50 -0.67 -3.84
CA VAL A 372 -12.19 -0.58 -5.27
C VAL A 372 -12.90 -1.70 -6.01
N LEU A 373 -13.64 -1.34 -7.04
CA LEU A 373 -14.18 -2.28 -8.00
C LEU A 373 -13.14 -2.49 -9.11
N VAL A 374 -12.57 -3.67 -9.13
CA VAL A 374 -11.57 -4.08 -10.13
C VAL A 374 -12.31 -4.60 -11.35
N ARG A 375 -12.00 -4.02 -12.50
CA ARG A 375 -12.52 -4.51 -13.78
C ARG A 375 -11.65 -5.69 -14.21
N GLY A 376 -12.18 -6.90 -14.07
CA GLY A 376 -11.53 -8.10 -14.57
C GLY A 376 -11.23 -8.00 -16.07
N ILE A 377 -10.28 -8.80 -16.55
CA ILE A 377 -10.03 -8.90 -18.00
C ILE A 377 -11.31 -9.40 -18.66
N VAL A 378 -11.86 -8.60 -19.57
CA VAL A 378 -12.86 -9.07 -20.52
C VAL A 378 -12.21 -10.20 -21.30
N GLY A 379 -12.78 -11.39 -21.20
CA GLY A 379 -12.22 -12.67 -21.62
C GLY A 379 -11.33 -12.60 -22.85
N LYS A 380 -10.21 -13.29 -22.77
CA LYS A 380 -9.39 -13.63 -23.94
C LYS A 380 -10.35 -14.26 -24.97
N LYS A 381 -10.62 -13.56 -26.06
CA LYS A 381 -11.37 -14.16 -27.18
C LYS A 381 -10.62 -15.40 -27.58
N ASP A 382 -11.31 -16.55 -27.53
CA ASP A 382 -10.84 -17.75 -28.19
C ASP A 382 -10.60 -17.38 -29.64
N SER A 383 -9.33 -17.31 -30.04
CA SER A 383 -8.92 -17.21 -31.45
C SER A 383 -8.87 -18.57 -32.09
#